data_c7199d99917a49d9c9500446375c0498
#
_entry.id   c7199d99917a49d9c9500446375c0498
#
_cell.length_a   1.000
_cell.length_b   1.000
_cell.length_c   1.000
_cell.angle_alpha   90.00
_cell.angle_beta   90.00
_cell.angle_gamma   90.00
#
_symmetry.space_group_name_H-M   'P 1'
#
loop_
_entity.id
_entity.type
_entity.pdbx_description
1 polymer ?
#
loop_
_entity_poly.entity_id
_entity_poly.type
_entity_poly.pdbx_seq_one_letter_code
_entity_poly.pdbx_strand_id
1 'polypeptide(L)'
;MGEKSMPVLVGVGQVTEREFDVDSSSVLDLMEQAAYKAVEDAGISRASLAGLDSLVIVKSFRESTRNSPEVLANRIGATDATQWLMPNGGNGPQYLVNRFSEAIANGESQFVLFAGAEAMATARKIVKATGEQPPWQEVATCDPSYLVEDVELSTAHEQQHGLWLAPGFYAMSENARRHQLGHSVEEHQLGLGELFTRFTEVAAKSSHAWYPVQRSAAEIATATVNNRYVAWPYTKYMNAMNQINQSAALLLTSVEQARKLGISDDKFIYLHGCSDTKEKSILGRQNYYSSEAMRVMAEQVFANNSASGSLGIDDMQHIDFYSCFPSAVAMARDTFGMSVDDPRQLTITGGLPFHGGAGNNYVMNSIAAMVEKVREDRGSYGLVTANGGYFSKHAAGIYSTNPVEGDWSRTDPASYQKVLDDVPDTPSTESPNGEATIETYTVLYGRDNQPQQGVVIGRLGELGDPKAERFVAMVDDESDVLEKMTQEDMIGSSGLASRGDKLNKFILK
;
A
#
# COMPACT_ATOMS: atom_id res chain seq x y z
N MET A 1 25.26 -0.71 24.32
CA MET A 1 23.91 -1.29 24.18
C MET A 1 23.97 -2.58 23.38
N GLY A 2 24.50 -2.63 22.20
CA GLY A 2 24.91 -3.86 21.53
C GLY A 2 23.77 -4.86 21.21
N GLU A 3 24.11 -6.13 21.04
CA GLU A 3 23.24 -7.22 20.64
C GLU A 3 21.94 -7.35 21.48
N LYS A 4 21.93 -6.89 22.72
CA LYS A 4 20.80 -7.06 23.64
C LYS A 4 19.51 -6.32 23.20
N SER A 5 19.66 -5.10 22.68
CA SER A 5 18.54 -4.27 22.22
C SER A 5 18.34 -4.30 20.70
N MET A 6 19.00 -5.24 19.99
CA MET A 6 18.85 -5.43 18.54
C MET A 6 17.44 -5.90 18.22
N PRO A 7 16.65 -5.16 17.42
CA PRO A 7 15.31 -5.57 17.01
C PRO A 7 15.36 -6.71 16.00
N VAL A 8 14.50 -7.70 16.18
CA VAL A 8 14.36 -8.85 15.27
C VAL A 8 12.90 -9.25 15.10
N LEU A 9 12.49 -9.52 13.86
CA LEU A 9 11.26 -10.26 13.60
C LEU A 9 11.53 -11.74 13.86
N VAL A 10 10.65 -12.37 14.62
CA VAL A 10 10.87 -13.75 15.10
C VAL A 10 9.76 -14.72 14.71
N GLY A 11 8.56 -14.21 14.42
CA GLY A 11 7.42 -15.02 14.04
C GLY A 11 6.52 -14.30 13.07
N VAL A 12 6.01 -15.04 12.09
CA VAL A 12 5.07 -14.53 11.09
C VAL A 12 3.90 -15.51 10.91
N GLY A 13 2.71 -14.97 10.68
CA GLY A 13 1.52 -15.78 10.44
C GLY A 13 0.68 -15.19 9.33
N GLN A 14 0.21 -16.04 8.41
CA GLN A 14 -0.68 -15.65 7.32
C GLN A 14 -1.89 -16.59 7.29
N VAL A 15 -3.07 -16.05 7.02
CA VAL A 15 -4.30 -16.80 6.77
C VAL A 15 -4.93 -16.33 5.47
N THR A 16 -5.36 -17.28 4.63
CA THR A 16 -6.15 -17.03 3.42
C THR A 16 -7.30 -18.04 3.40
N GLU A 17 -8.51 -17.56 3.66
CA GLU A 17 -9.72 -18.40 3.72
C GLU A 17 -10.49 -18.29 2.40
N ARG A 18 -10.10 -19.07 1.38
CA ARG A 18 -10.73 -19.07 0.05
C ARG A 18 -12.05 -19.82 0.01
N GLU A 19 -12.20 -20.86 0.84
CA GLU A 19 -13.44 -21.60 1.02
C GLU A 19 -14.20 -20.98 2.19
N PHE A 20 -15.31 -20.32 1.90
CA PHE A 20 -16.05 -19.56 2.90
C PHE A 20 -17.56 -19.55 2.61
N ASP A 21 -18.33 -19.39 3.69
CA ASP A 21 -19.78 -19.18 3.65
C ASP A 21 -20.20 -18.05 4.63
N VAL A 22 -21.48 -17.99 4.99
CA VAL A 22 -22.01 -16.96 5.87
C VAL A 22 -21.55 -17.12 7.33
N ASP A 23 -21.12 -18.31 7.73
CA ASP A 23 -20.67 -18.66 9.06
C ASP A 23 -19.12 -18.70 9.17
N SER A 24 -18.42 -18.29 8.10
CA SER A 24 -16.96 -18.25 8.09
C SER A 24 -16.40 -17.12 8.95
N SER A 25 -15.06 -17.10 9.08
CA SER A 25 -14.31 -16.23 9.98
C SER A 25 -14.69 -14.75 9.85
N SER A 26 -14.87 -14.09 10.98
CA SER A 26 -14.90 -12.62 11.08
C SER A 26 -13.51 -12.04 10.92
N VAL A 27 -13.41 -10.72 10.87
CA VAL A 27 -12.12 -10.00 10.82
C VAL A 27 -11.27 -10.34 12.05
N LEU A 28 -11.85 -10.33 13.24
CA LEU A 28 -11.14 -10.65 14.48
C LEU A 28 -10.75 -12.13 14.59
N ASP A 29 -11.57 -13.05 14.07
CA ASP A 29 -11.21 -14.47 14.01
C ASP A 29 -9.99 -14.70 13.11
N LEU A 30 -9.92 -14.02 11.96
CA LEU A 30 -8.76 -14.10 11.07
C LEU A 30 -7.49 -13.49 11.71
N MET A 31 -7.61 -12.37 12.43
CA MET A 31 -6.48 -11.78 13.17
C MET A 31 -5.97 -12.72 14.28
N GLU A 32 -6.85 -13.31 15.05
CA GLU A 32 -6.50 -14.27 16.11
C GLU A 32 -5.78 -15.50 15.53
N GLN A 33 -6.28 -16.04 14.42
CA GLN A 33 -5.66 -17.17 13.73
C GLN A 33 -4.24 -16.81 13.24
N ALA A 34 -4.06 -15.61 12.65
CA ALA A 34 -2.75 -15.15 12.19
C ALA A 34 -1.79 -14.94 13.36
N ALA A 35 -2.25 -14.38 14.49
CA ALA A 35 -1.46 -14.23 15.70
C ALA A 35 -0.96 -15.57 16.23
N TYR A 36 -1.82 -16.59 16.28
CA TYR A 36 -1.42 -17.92 16.70
C TYR A 36 -0.44 -18.60 15.74
N LYS A 37 -0.56 -18.38 14.43
CA LYS A 37 0.43 -18.87 13.46
C LYS A 37 1.79 -18.18 13.62
N ALA A 38 1.81 -16.88 13.94
CA ALA A 38 3.06 -16.18 14.23
C ALA A 38 3.76 -16.73 15.47
N VAL A 39 3.01 -17.11 16.51
CA VAL A 39 3.50 -17.79 17.70
C VAL A 39 4.07 -19.18 17.36
N GLU A 40 3.35 -19.94 16.54
CA GLU A 40 3.79 -21.27 16.07
C GLU A 40 5.09 -21.16 15.25
N ASP A 41 5.17 -20.17 14.34
CA ASP A 41 6.39 -19.93 13.55
C ASP A 41 7.58 -19.55 14.43
N ALA A 42 7.36 -18.72 15.46
CA ALA A 42 8.39 -18.37 16.44
C ALA A 42 8.83 -19.56 17.32
N GLY A 43 8.08 -20.67 17.34
CA GLY A 43 8.37 -21.85 18.17
C GLY A 43 8.09 -21.67 19.65
N ILE A 44 7.20 -20.73 20.02
CA ILE A 44 6.83 -20.45 21.41
C ILE A 44 5.37 -20.84 21.69
N SER A 45 4.99 -20.86 22.97
CA SER A 45 3.62 -21.19 23.37
C SER A 45 2.67 -19.99 23.20
N ARG A 46 1.37 -20.24 22.95
CA ARG A 46 0.36 -19.17 22.92
C ARG A 46 0.29 -18.39 24.23
N ALA A 47 0.59 -19.02 25.35
CA ALA A 47 0.65 -18.35 26.66
C ALA A 47 1.74 -17.25 26.72
N SER A 48 2.74 -17.27 25.84
CA SER A 48 3.77 -16.23 25.76
C SER A 48 3.20 -14.88 25.33
N LEU A 49 2.01 -14.85 24.68
CA LEU A 49 1.35 -13.61 24.29
C LEU A 49 0.92 -12.75 25.49
N ALA A 50 0.74 -13.34 26.67
CA ALA A 50 0.51 -12.59 27.90
C ALA A 50 1.70 -11.69 28.29
N GLY A 51 2.88 -11.93 27.74
CA GLY A 51 4.07 -11.12 27.96
C GLY A 51 4.28 -10.00 26.92
N LEU A 52 3.34 -9.76 26.02
CA LEU A 52 3.40 -8.61 25.11
C LEU A 52 3.35 -7.29 25.89
N ASP A 53 4.20 -6.35 25.54
CA ASP A 53 4.10 -4.97 26.01
C ASP A 53 3.26 -4.09 25.09
N SER A 54 3.15 -4.45 23.83
CA SER A 54 2.34 -3.74 22.86
C SER A 54 1.60 -4.67 21.89
N LEU A 55 0.33 -4.37 21.63
CA LEU A 55 -0.49 -4.97 20.58
C LEU A 55 -0.98 -3.86 19.65
N VAL A 56 -0.67 -3.97 18.36
CA VAL A 56 -1.11 -2.99 17.37
C VAL A 56 -1.94 -3.66 16.29
N ILE A 57 -3.17 -3.20 16.10
CA ILE A 57 -4.02 -3.61 14.99
C ILE A 57 -3.96 -2.58 13.86
N VAL A 58 -3.78 -3.06 12.64
CA VAL A 58 -4.01 -2.26 11.43
C VAL A 58 -5.50 -2.20 11.15
N LYS A 59 -6.05 -0.97 11.05
CA LYS A 59 -7.49 -0.73 10.86
C LYS A 59 -8.03 -1.47 9.63
N SER A 60 -9.06 -2.27 9.82
CA SER A 60 -9.80 -2.93 8.74
C SER A 60 -10.92 -2.04 8.21
N PHE A 61 -11.29 -2.21 6.94
CA PHE A 61 -12.44 -1.54 6.33
C PHE A 61 -13.79 -2.12 6.76
N ARG A 62 -13.81 -3.33 7.30
CA ARG A 62 -15.05 -4.06 7.66
C ARG A 62 -15.16 -4.42 9.13
N GLU A 63 -14.16 -4.13 9.94
CA GLU A 63 -14.28 -4.31 11.37
C GLU A 63 -15.21 -3.25 11.96
N SER A 64 -16.24 -3.70 12.67
CA SER A 64 -17.28 -2.86 13.26
C SER A 64 -17.21 -2.78 14.78
N THR A 65 -16.31 -3.55 15.40
CA THR A 65 -16.07 -3.51 16.86
C THR A 65 -15.46 -2.16 17.23
N ARG A 66 -16.01 -1.52 18.26
CA ARG A 66 -15.61 -0.17 18.69
C ARG A 66 -14.11 -0.06 18.99
N ASN A 67 -13.54 -1.08 19.64
CA ASN A 67 -12.13 -1.15 20.01
C ASN A 67 -11.60 -2.57 19.71
N SER A 68 -11.26 -2.83 18.46
CA SER A 68 -10.74 -4.12 18.03
C SER A 68 -9.41 -4.51 18.70
N PRO A 69 -8.47 -3.60 19.02
CA PRO A 69 -7.28 -3.93 19.81
C PRO A 69 -7.61 -4.53 21.19
N GLU A 70 -8.55 -3.95 21.93
CA GLU A 70 -8.99 -4.47 23.23
C GLU A 70 -9.58 -5.87 23.13
N VAL A 71 -10.45 -6.08 22.16
CA VAL A 71 -11.10 -7.38 21.97
C VAL A 71 -10.09 -8.45 21.56
N LEU A 72 -9.19 -8.15 20.64
CA LEU A 72 -8.13 -9.10 20.27
C LEU A 72 -7.20 -9.40 21.44
N ALA A 73 -6.79 -8.38 22.23
CA ALA A 73 -5.99 -8.57 23.42
C ALA A 73 -6.64 -9.54 24.42
N ASN A 74 -7.96 -9.37 24.66
CA ASN A 74 -8.74 -10.27 25.53
C ASN A 74 -8.77 -11.70 24.98
N ARG A 75 -8.98 -11.88 23.67
CA ARG A 75 -9.05 -13.19 23.02
C ARG A 75 -7.74 -13.98 23.11
N ILE A 76 -6.60 -13.29 22.93
CA ILE A 76 -5.28 -13.94 22.94
C ILE A 76 -4.59 -13.90 24.30
N GLY A 77 -5.23 -13.36 25.34
CA GLY A 77 -4.69 -13.27 26.69
C GLY A 77 -3.58 -12.23 26.91
N ALA A 78 -3.52 -11.20 26.05
CA ALA A 78 -2.54 -10.10 26.12
C ALA A 78 -3.14 -8.82 26.75
N THR A 79 -3.87 -8.98 27.85
CA THR A 79 -4.65 -7.89 28.48
C THR A 79 -3.80 -6.78 29.07
N ASP A 80 -2.56 -7.08 29.45
CA ASP A 80 -1.63 -6.11 30.05
C ASP A 80 -0.84 -5.32 28.99
N ALA A 81 -0.93 -5.71 27.71
CA ALA A 81 -0.30 -4.99 26.61
C ALA A 81 -0.94 -3.61 26.38
N THR A 82 -0.13 -2.62 26.04
CA THR A 82 -0.62 -1.36 25.51
C THR A 82 -1.23 -1.61 24.13
N GLN A 83 -2.49 -1.21 23.95
CA GLN A 83 -3.30 -1.54 22.78
C GLN A 83 -3.43 -0.32 21.86
N TRP A 84 -3.06 -0.49 20.59
CA TRP A 84 -3.06 0.57 19.60
C TRP A 84 -3.83 0.19 18.34
N LEU A 85 -4.52 1.17 17.78
CA LEU A 85 -5.09 1.09 16.44
C LEU A 85 -4.27 1.96 15.48
N MET A 86 -3.72 1.35 14.43
CA MET A 86 -3.07 2.08 13.34
C MET A 86 -4.15 2.62 12.40
N PRO A 87 -4.19 3.93 12.07
CA PRO A 87 -5.20 4.50 11.18
C PRO A 87 -5.03 4.05 9.72
N ASN A 88 -5.89 4.56 8.83
CA ASN A 88 -5.89 4.20 7.41
C ASN A 88 -4.56 4.45 6.70
N GLY A 89 -4.13 3.48 5.91
CA GLY A 89 -2.98 3.58 5.02
C GLY A 89 -2.27 2.24 4.83
N GLY A 90 -2.13 1.81 3.59
CA GLY A 90 -1.41 0.57 3.25
C GLY A 90 0.07 0.58 3.61
N ASN A 91 0.64 1.74 3.94
CA ASN A 91 1.99 1.88 4.50
C ASN A 91 2.10 1.40 5.95
N GLY A 92 0.95 1.27 6.65
CA GLY A 92 0.89 1.02 8.09
C GLY A 92 1.77 -0.14 8.58
N PRO A 93 1.70 -1.36 8.02
CA PRO A 93 2.48 -2.48 8.54
C PRO A 93 4.00 -2.25 8.50
N GLN A 94 4.54 -1.67 7.42
CA GLN A 94 5.97 -1.36 7.35
C GLN A 94 6.35 -0.22 8.31
N TYR A 95 5.51 0.80 8.40
CA TYR A 95 5.69 1.86 9.38
C TYR A 95 5.76 1.34 10.83
N LEU A 96 4.91 0.35 11.16
CA LEU A 96 4.91 -0.28 12.48
C LEU A 96 6.24 -1.01 12.77
N VAL A 97 6.75 -1.78 11.81
CA VAL A 97 8.05 -2.45 11.96
C VAL A 97 9.15 -1.41 12.18
N ASN A 98 9.19 -0.34 11.39
CA ASN A 98 10.19 0.73 11.49
C ASN A 98 10.16 1.40 12.89
N ARG A 99 8.97 1.83 13.31
CA ARG A 99 8.76 2.55 14.59
C ARG A 99 9.08 1.68 15.80
N PHE A 100 8.60 0.45 15.83
CA PHE A 100 8.81 -0.42 16.99
C PHE A 100 10.21 -1.05 17.00
N SER A 101 10.89 -1.17 15.86
CA SER A 101 12.32 -1.48 15.84
C SER A 101 13.14 -0.39 16.56
N GLU A 102 12.80 0.88 16.32
CA GLU A 102 13.41 2.02 17.03
C GLU A 102 13.08 2.01 18.53
N ALA A 103 11.81 1.77 18.89
CA ALA A 103 11.40 1.68 20.30
C ALA A 103 12.12 0.53 21.04
N ILE A 104 12.30 -0.61 20.39
CA ILE A 104 13.08 -1.75 20.95
C ILE A 104 14.56 -1.39 21.10
N ALA A 105 15.16 -0.78 20.09
CA ALA A 105 16.56 -0.35 20.15
C ALA A 105 16.81 0.65 21.27
N ASN A 106 15.84 1.53 21.53
CA ASN A 106 15.89 2.52 22.61
C ASN A 106 15.51 1.94 24.00
N GLY A 107 15.02 0.70 24.06
CA GLY A 107 14.57 0.06 25.31
C GLY A 107 13.18 0.49 25.77
N GLU A 108 12.40 1.12 24.91
CA GLU A 108 11.03 1.60 25.18
C GLU A 108 9.98 0.50 25.00
N SER A 109 10.31 -0.54 24.23
CA SER A 109 9.48 -1.73 24.00
C SER A 109 10.35 -2.98 23.93
N GLN A 110 9.77 -4.18 24.15
CA GLN A 110 10.54 -5.44 24.16
C GLN A 110 9.87 -6.55 23.35
N PHE A 111 8.54 -6.67 23.35
CA PHE A 111 7.83 -7.75 22.69
C PHE A 111 6.47 -7.25 22.16
N VAL A 112 6.33 -7.23 20.86
CA VAL A 112 5.22 -6.59 20.15
C VAL A 112 4.57 -7.55 19.18
N LEU A 113 3.23 -7.52 19.12
CA LEU A 113 2.42 -8.19 18.10
C LEU A 113 1.76 -7.13 17.20
N PHE A 114 1.94 -7.28 15.90
CA PHE A 114 1.15 -6.59 14.88
C PHE A 114 0.17 -7.56 14.26
N ALA A 115 -1.09 -7.15 14.03
CA ALA A 115 -2.09 -7.94 13.37
C ALA A 115 -3.00 -7.08 12.49
N GLY A 116 -3.55 -7.68 11.44
CA GLY A 116 -4.55 -7.06 10.60
C GLY A 116 -5.22 -8.08 9.70
N ALA A 117 -6.45 -7.78 9.27
CA ALA A 117 -7.24 -8.65 8.43
C ALA A 117 -8.29 -7.90 7.62
N GLU A 118 -8.75 -8.54 6.55
CA GLU A 118 -10.01 -8.22 5.87
C GLU A 118 -10.81 -9.51 5.64
N ALA A 119 -12.13 -9.44 5.83
CA ALA A 119 -13.09 -10.51 5.57
C ALA A 119 -14.20 -10.04 4.61
N MET A 120 -13.81 -9.31 3.57
CA MET A 120 -14.72 -8.64 2.62
C MET A 120 -15.53 -9.64 1.79
N ALA A 121 -14.96 -10.82 1.49
CA ALA A 121 -15.65 -11.85 0.72
C ALA A 121 -16.79 -12.47 1.54
N THR A 122 -16.55 -12.82 2.81
CA THR A 122 -17.58 -13.30 3.74
C THR A 122 -18.63 -12.21 3.99
N ALA A 123 -18.20 -10.97 4.28
CA ALA A 123 -19.14 -9.86 4.51
C ALA A 123 -20.11 -9.66 3.34
N ARG A 124 -19.60 -9.69 2.10
CA ARG A 124 -20.42 -9.57 0.90
C ARG A 124 -21.41 -10.75 0.76
N LYS A 125 -20.98 -11.96 1.12
CA LYS A 125 -21.83 -13.15 1.07
C LYS A 125 -22.97 -13.05 2.07
N ILE A 126 -22.69 -12.58 3.30
CA ILE A 126 -23.70 -12.32 4.34
C ILE A 126 -24.72 -11.29 3.85
N VAL A 127 -24.26 -10.11 3.40
CA VAL A 127 -25.14 -9.05 2.89
C VAL A 127 -26.02 -9.55 1.74
N LYS A 128 -25.45 -10.35 0.83
CA LYS A 128 -26.22 -10.94 -0.29
C LYS A 128 -27.28 -11.94 0.19
N ALA A 129 -27.00 -12.72 1.21
CA ALA A 129 -27.90 -13.76 1.73
C ALA A 129 -29.00 -13.19 2.64
N THR A 130 -28.69 -12.19 3.47
CA THR A 130 -29.57 -11.71 4.55
C THR A 130 -30.10 -10.30 4.31
N GLY A 131 -29.45 -9.48 3.48
CA GLY A 131 -29.72 -8.05 3.35
C GLY A 131 -29.09 -7.19 4.46
N GLU A 132 -28.46 -7.80 5.48
CA GLU A 132 -27.95 -7.15 6.67
C GLU A 132 -26.42 -7.14 6.69
N GLN A 133 -25.82 -6.21 7.45
CA GLN A 133 -24.37 -6.18 7.68
C GLN A 133 -23.96 -7.38 8.56
N PRO A 134 -22.70 -7.84 8.46
CA PRO A 134 -22.21 -8.94 9.30
C PRO A 134 -22.39 -8.65 10.79
N PRO A 135 -22.87 -9.61 11.59
CA PRO A 135 -23.07 -9.45 13.03
C PRO A 135 -21.76 -9.68 13.81
N TRP A 136 -20.68 -9.04 13.40
CA TRP A 136 -19.34 -9.27 13.96
C TRP A 136 -18.94 -8.33 15.10
N GLN A 137 -19.83 -7.38 15.43
CA GLN A 137 -19.55 -6.42 16.48
C GLN A 137 -19.45 -7.09 17.85
N GLU A 138 -18.32 -6.92 18.52
CA GLU A 138 -18.08 -7.38 19.88
C GLU A 138 -18.06 -6.23 20.88
N VAL A 139 -18.27 -6.57 22.15
CA VAL A 139 -18.31 -5.59 23.23
C VAL A 139 -16.89 -5.14 23.57
N ALA A 140 -16.65 -3.84 23.52
CA ALA A 140 -15.45 -3.18 24.00
C ALA A 140 -15.80 -2.16 25.10
N THR A 141 -14.89 -1.95 26.05
CA THR A 141 -15.15 -1.11 27.23
C THR A 141 -14.82 0.37 26.99
N CYS A 142 -13.90 0.67 26.07
CA CYS A 142 -13.43 2.03 25.78
C CYS A 142 -13.29 2.29 24.27
N ASP A 143 -12.97 3.53 23.91
CA ASP A 143 -12.54 3.89 22.55
C ASP A 143 -11.09 3.45 22.31
N PRO A 144 -10.70 3.12 21.07
CA PRO A 144 -9.34 2.74 20.77
C PRO A 144 -8.37 3.93 20.89
N SER A 145 -7.16 3.65 21.36
CA SER A 145 -6.06 4.59 21.26
C SER A 145 -5.41 4.49 19.87
N TYR A 146 -5.36 5.59 19.15
CA TYR A 146 -4.66 5.65 17.86
C TYR A 146 -3.16 5.83 18.07
N LEU A 147 -2.35 5.06 17.36
CA LEU A 147 -0.88 5.13 17.45
C LEU A 147 -0.33 6.44 16.88
N VAL A 148 -0.97 6.96 15.85
CA VAL A 148 -0.66 8.23 15.18
C VAL A 148 -1.97 8.90 14.76
N GLU A 149 -1.92 10.21 14.52
CA GLU A 149 -3.07 10.92 13.95
C GLU A 149 -3.40 10.41 12.54
N ASP A 150 -4.69 10.31 12.23
CA ASP A 150 -5.13 10.01 10.87
C ASP A 150 -4.91 11.25 9.98
N VAL A 151 -4.42 11.04 8.79
CA VAL A 151 -4.15 12.10 7.83
C VAL A 151 -5.21 12.08 6.75
N GLU A 152 -5.81 13.23 6.46
CA GLU A 152 -6.71 13.37 5.32
C GLU A 152 -5.95 13.09 4.01
N LEU A 153 -6.38 12.08 3.28
CA LEU A 153 -5.70 11.60 2.08
C LEU A 153 -6.12 12.35 0.82
N SER A 154 -7.31 12.96 0.83
CA SER A 154 -7.86 13.81 -0.22
C SER A 154 -8.91 14.74 0.39
N THR A 155 -8.99 15.96 -0.10
CA THR A 155 -9.96 16.95 0.37
C THR A 155 -11.38 16.60 -0.08
N ALA A 156 -12.39 17.17 0.59
CA ALA A 156 -13.79 17.02 0.17
C ALA A 156 -14.02 17.51 -1.27
N HIS A 157 -13.30 18.57 -1.68
CA HIS A 157 -13.33 19.08 -3.05
C HIS A 157 -12.80 18.05 -4.07
N GLU A 158 -11.64 17.47 -3.80
CA GLU A 158 -11.05 16.42 -4.65
C GLU A 158 -11.95 15.18 -4.73
N GLN A 159 -12.54 14.76 -3.60
CA GLN A 159 -13.45 13.62 -3.53
C GLN A 159 -14.70 13.82 -4.38
N GLN A 160 -15.32 15.00 -4.32
CA GLN A 160 -16.50 15.34 -5.12
C GLN A 160 -16.21 15.29 -6.63
N HIS A 161 -14.97 15.56 -7.04
CA HIS A 161 -14.51 15.52 -8.42
C HIS A 161 -13.96 14.14 -8.86
N GLY A 162 -14.43 13.06 -8.27
CA GLY A 162 -14.08 11.69 -8.70
C GLY A 162 -12.80 11.11 -8.11
N LEU A 163 -12.07 11.87 -7.27
CA LEU A 163 -10.84 11.42 -6.61
C LEU A 163 -11.10 10.76 -5.23
N TRP A 164 -12.31 10.27 -4.99
CA TRP A 164 -12.67 9.52 -3.78
C TRP A 164 -12.27 8.05 -3.85
N LEU A 165 -12.07 7.51 -5.05
CA LEU A 165 -11.60 6.15 -5.30
C LEU A 165 -10.17 6.16 -5.83
N ALA A 166 -9.31 5.37 -5.20
CA ALA A 166 -7.91 5.21 -5.59
C ALA A 166 -7.71 4.92 -7.10
N PRO A 167 -8.50 4.04 -7.78
CA PRO A 167 -8.32 3.79 -9.22
C PRO A 167 -8.27 5.05 -10.08
N GLY A 168 -9.09 6.05 -9.81
CA GLY A 168 -9.12 7.31 -10.58
C GLY A 168 -7.80 8.06 -10.52
N PHE A 169 -7.28 8.28 -9.30
CA PHE A 169 -6.03 9.01 -9.12
C PHE A 169 -4.81 8.24 -9.68
N TYR A 170 -4.72 6.94 -9.42
CA TYR A 170 -3.61 6.13 -9.94
C TYR A 170 -3.62 6.04 -11.46
N ALA A 171 -4.80 6.02 -12.08
CA ALA A 171 -4.96 6.08 -13.53
C ALA A 171 -4.48 7.43 -14.11
N MET A 172 -4.74 8.54 -13.42
CA MET A 172 -4.19 9.86 -13.79
C MET A 172 -2.66 9.85 -13.71
N SER A 173 -2.09 9.28 -12.65
CA SER A 173 -0.65 9.13 -12.53
C SER A 173 -0.06 8.25 -13.65
N GLU A 174 -0.79 7.20 -14.06
CA GLU A 174 -0.37 6.35 -15.18
C GLU A 174 -0.37 7.11 -16.50
N ASN A 175 -1.41 7.91 -16.78
CA ASN A 175 -1.48 8.72 -17.99
C ASN A 175 -0.38 9.80 -18.04
N ALA A 176 -0.10 10.45 -16.89
CA ALA A 176 1.02 11.37 -16.78
C ALA A 176 2.35 10.67 -17.07
N ARG A 177 2.53 9.45 -16.58
CA ARG A 177 3.69 8.61 -16.83
C ARG A 177 3.81 8.20 -18.29
N ARG A 178 2.72 7.74 -18.90
CA ARG A 178 2.68 7.39 -20.32
C ARG A 178 3.13 8.57 -21.19
N HIS A 179 2.58 9.76 -20.94
CA HIS A 179 2.96 10.99 -21.66
C HIS A 179 4.44 11.31 -21.48
N GLN A 180 4.96 11.26 -20.25
CA GLN A 180 6.37 11.53 -19.95
C GLN A 180 7.33 10.57 -20.67
N LEU A 181 6.92 9.31 -20.86
CA LEU A 181 7.68 8.28 -21.57
C LEU A 181 7.55 8.39 -23.10
N GLY A 182 6.60 9.18 -23.60
CA GLY A 182 6.31 9.29 -25.03
C GLY A 182 5.70 8.03 -25.65
N HIS A 183 5.08 7.16 -24.83
CA HIS A 183 4.47 5.92 -25.30
C HIS A 183 3.11 6.18 -25.96
N SER A 184 2.83 5.46 -27.04
CA SER A 184 1.46 5.39 -27.57
C SER A 184 0.51 4.71 -26.55
N VAL A 185 -0.79 4.89 -26.73
CA VAL A 185 -1.82 4.24 -25.88
C VAL A 185 -1.67 2.72 -25.93
N GLU A 186 -1.53 2.14 -27.11
CA GLU A 186 -1.46 0.69 -27.31
C GLU A 186 -0.18 0.08 -26.75
N GLU A 187 0.99 0.71 -27.01
CA GLU A 187 2.27 0.29 -26.48
C GLU A 187 2.26 0.29 -24.95
N HIS A 188 1.76 1.38 -24.34
CA HIS A 188 1.70 1.50 -22.90
C HIS A 188 0.75 0.47 -22.28
N GLN A 189 -0.44 0.29 -22.86
CA GLN A 189 -1.43 -0.68 -22.38
C GLN A 189 -0.88 -2.11 -22.39
N LEU A 190 -0.15 -2.50 -23.44
CA LEU A 190 0.52 -3.80 -23.50
C LEU A 190 1.61 -3.93 -22.43
N GLY A 191 2.44 -2.90 -22.25
CA GLY A 191 3.49 -2.86 -21.23
C GLY A 191 2.94 -3.01 -19.81
N LEU A 192 1.75 -2.46 -19.49
CA LEU A 192 1.07 -2.70 -18.21
C LEU A 192 0.69 -4.18 -18.04
N GLY A 193 0.21 -4.81 -19.11
CA GLY A 193 -0.09 -6.24 -19.14
C GLY A 193 1.16 -7.09 -18.92
N GLU A 194 2.26 -6.78 -19.59
CA GLU A 194 3.55 -7.47 -19.44
C GLU A 194 4.10 -7.35 -18.01
N LEU A 195 4.06 -6.16 -17.43
CA LEU A 195 4.45 -5.94 -16.04
C LEU A 195 3.68 -6.86 -15.10
N PHE A 196 2.35 -6.91 -15.21
CA PHE A 196 1.52 -7.68 -14.28
C PHE A 196 1.44 -9.17 -14.60
N THR A 197 1.79 -9.61 -15.80
CA THR A 197 1.98 -11.04 -16.10
C THR A 197 2.98 -11.67 -15.15
N ARG A 198 4.12 -11.00 -14.90
CA ARG A 198 5.15 -11.46 -13.95
C ARG A 198 4.60 -11.62 -12.52
N PHE A 199 3.66 -10.77 -12.11
CA PHE A 199 2.99 -10.87 -10.81
C PHE A 199 2.09 -12.11 -10.74
N THR A 200 1.38 -12.44 -11.83
CA THR A 200 0.54 -13.65 -11.88
C THR A 200 1.35 -14.93 -11.80
N GLU A 201 2.57 -14.95 -12.33
CA GLU A 201 3.49 -16.09 -12.24
C GLU A 201 3.88 -16.40 -10.79
N VAL A 202 4.09 -15.36 -9.99
CA VAL A 202 4.37 -15.49 -8.56
C VAL A 202 3.10 -15.92 -7.82
N ALA A 203 1.97 -15.25 -8.06
CA ALA A 203 0.70 -15.58 -7.42
C ALA A 203 0.26 -17.04 -7.67
N ALA A 204 0.47 -17.55 -8.89
CA ALA A 204 0.13 -18.93 -9.26
C ALA A 204 0.87 -20.00 -8.44
N LYS A 205 2.01 -19.64 -7.85
CA LYS A 205 2.85 -20.53 -7.01
C LYS A 205 2.64 -20.31 -5.51
N SER A 206 1.97 -19.21 -5.11
CA SER A 206 1.77 -18.84 -3.72
C SER A 206 0.58 -19.56 -3.10
N SER A 207 0.78 -20.23 -1.96
CA SER A 207 -0.30 -20.83 -1.16
C SER A 207 -1.24 -19.79 -0.57
N HIS A 208 -0.79 -18.55 -0.41
CA HIS A 208 -1.55 -17.44 0.19
C HIS A 208 -2.23 -16.53 -0.85
N ALA A 209 -1.95 -16.69 -2.16
CA ALA A 209 -2.61 -15.87 -3.17
C ALA A 209 -4.12 -16.19 -3.26
N TRP A 210 -4.95 -15.15 -3.30
CA TRP A 210 -6.40 -15.30 -3.46
C TRP A 210 -6.80 -15.78 -4.85
N TYR A 211 -6.07 -15.33 -5.88
CA TYR A 211 -6.24 -15.70 -7.29
C TYR A 211 -4.96 -16.37 -7.83
N PRO A 212 -4.67 -17.63 -7.49
CA PRO A 212 -3.45 -18.32 -7.92
C PRO A 212 -3.56 -18.78 -9.38
N VAL A 213 -3.74 -17.84 -10.32
CA VAL A 213 -3.95 -18.12 -11.74
C VAL A 213 -2.99 -17.27 -12.57
N GLN A 214 -2.15 -17.95 -13.37
CA GLN A 214 -1.28 -17.27 -14.33
C GLN A 214 -2.12 -16.71 -15.49
N ARG A 215 -1.81 -15.47 -15.91
CA ARG A 215 -2.47 -14.75 -17.00
C ARG A 215 -1.45 -14.19 -17.98
N SER A 216 -1.83 -14.14 -19.24
CA SER A 216 -1.02 -13.48 -20.28
C SER A 216 -1.16 -11.95 -20.20
N ALA A 217 -0.19 -11.25 -20.79
CA ALA A 217 -0.21 -9.79 -20.91
C ALA A 217 -1.50 -9.30 -21.63
N ALA A 218 -1.89 -9.99 -22.69
CA ALA A 218 -3.10 -9.67 -23.44
C ALA A 218 -4.39 -9.85 -22.60
N GLU A 219 -4.49 -10.92 -21.77
CA GLU A 219 -5.64 -11.10 -20.86
C GLU A 219 -5.75 -9.97 -19.84
N ILE A 220 -4.60 -9.48 -19.35
CA ILE A 220 -4.57 -8.39 -18.36
C ILE A 220 -4.88 -7.05 -19.02
N ALA A 221 -4.27 -6.77 -20.17
CA ALA A 221 -4.38 -5.49 -20.88
C ALA A 221 -5.74 -5.29 -21.58
N THR A 222 -6.41 -6.37 -22.02
CA THR A 222 -7.62 -6.26 -22.84
C THR A 222 -8.89 -6.21 -21.97
N ALA A 223 -9.70 -5.20 -22.19
CA ALA A 223 -11.01 -5.11 -21.55
C ALA A 223 -11.99 -6.16 -22.11
N THR A 224 -12.64 -6.88 -21.21
CA THR A 224 -13.66 -7.91 -21.50
C THR A 224 -14.79 -7.83 -20.47
N VAL A 225 -15.84 -8.63 -20.66
CA VAL A 225 -16.94 -8.72 -19.67
C VAL A 225 -16.45 -9.11 -18.26
N ASN A 226 -15.39 -9.89 -18.15
CA ASN A 226 -14.80 -10.30 -16.87
C ASN A 226 -13.66 -9.38 -16.41
N ASN A 227 -13.07 -8.64 -17.33
CA ASN A 227 -11.93 -7.73 -17.11
C ASN A 227 -12.25 -6.33 -17.67
N ARG A 228 -13.39 -5.75 -17.25
CA ARG A 228 -13.80 -4.41 -17.70
C ARG A 228 -12.82 -3.32 -17.28
N TYR A 229 -12.87 -2.16 -17.93
CA TYR A 229 -12.21 -0.97 -17.39
C TYR A 229 -12.82 -0.56 -16.05
N VAL A 230 -12.01 0.01 -15.17
CA VAL A 230 -12.41 0.63 -13.89
C VAL A 230 -12.18 2.13 -13.95
N ALA A 231 -10.97 2.54 -14.23
CA ALA A 231 -10.54 3.90 -14.54
C ALA A 231 -9.47 3.79 -15.62
N TRP A 232 -9.69 4.37 -16.78
CA TRP A 232 -8.78 4.22 -17.91
C TRP A 232 -7.39 4.79 -17.60
N PRO A 233 -6.27 4.03 -17.85
CA PRO A 233 -6.16 2.83 -18.70
C PRO A 233 -6.34 1.49 -17.95
N TYR A 234 -6.75 1.46 -16.72
CA TYR A 234 -6.76 0.26 -15.90
C TYR A 234 -7.98 -0.64 -16.11
N THR A 235 -7.72 -1.86 -16.56
CA THR A 235 -8.68 -2.95 -16.49
C THR A 235 -8.80 -3.46 -15.05
N LYS A 236 -9.85 -4.26 -14.76
CA LYS A 236 -10.07 -4.84 -13.42
C LYS A 236 -8.86 -5.62 -12.88
N TYR A 237 -8.15 -6.36 -13.76
CA TYR A 237 -6.97 -7.15 -13.35
C TYR A 237 -5.73 -6.29 -13.02
N MET A 238 -5.77 -5.00 -13.28
CA MET A 238 -4.73 -4.02 -12.90
C MET A 238 -5.04 -3.31 -11.58
N ASN A 239 -6.13 -3.68 -10.89
CA ASN A 239 -6.57 -3.04 -9.65
C ASN A 239 -6.42 -3.99 -8.46
N ALA A 240 -6.09 -3.45 -7.29
CA ALA A 240 -6.13 -4.19 -6.02
C ALA A 240 -7.49 -4.87 -5.81
N MET A 241 -7.48 -6.15 -5.46
CA MET A 241 -8.67 -6.98 -5.31
C MET A 241 -9.03 -7.15 -3.84
N ASN A 242 -10.01 -6.37 -3.36
CA ASN A 242 -10.38 -6.29 -1.94
C ASN A 242 -11.41 -7.35 -1.51
N GLN A 243 -12.05 -8.07 -2.46
CA GLN A 243 -13.07 -9.08 -2.13
C GLN A 243 -12.40 -10.40 -1.72
N ILE A 244 -11.75 -10.38 -0.57
CA ILE A 244 -10.90 -11.46 -0.05
C ILE A 244 -11.20 -11.69 1.43
N ASN A 245 -10.70 -12.81 1.97
CA ASN A 245 -10.61 -13.10 3.41
C ASN A 245 -9.15 -13.45 3.69
N GLN A 246 -8.40 -12.47 4.16
CA GLN A 246 -6.96 -12.63 4.44
C GLN A 246 -6.57 -11.87 5.71
N SER A 247 -5.59 -12.44 6.41
CA SER A 247 -4.93 -11.78 7.54
C SER A 247 -3.45 -12.09 7.57
N ALA A 248 -2.71 -11.24 8.28
CA ALA A 248 -1.34 -11.52 8.66
C ALA A 248 -1.04 -10.95 10.05
N ALA A 249 -0.03 -11.52 10.70
CA ALA A 249 0.50 -11.05 11.97
C ALA A 249 2.02 -11.22 12.02
N LEU A 250 2.69 -10.33 12.76
CA LEU A 250 4.13 -10.33 12.95
C LEU A 250 4.47 -10.21 14.43
N LEU A 251 5.46 -10.97 14.89
CA LEU A 251 6.07 -10.81 16.21
C LEU A 251 7.44 -10.16 16.06
N LEU A 252 7.60 -9.00 16.72
CA LEU A 252 8.83 -8.22 16.77
C LEU A 252 9.32 -8.16 18.23
N THR A 253 10.61 -8.37 18.43
CA THR A 253 11.21 -8.36 19.78
C THR A 253 12.69 -7.97 19.72
N SER A 254 13.37 -7.87 20.88
CA SER A 254 14.81 -7.79 20.93
C SER A 254 15.47 -9.18 20.91
N VAL A 255 16.73 -9.27 20.44
CA VAL A 255 17.52 -10.53 20.51
C VAL A 255 17.58 -11.09 21.95
N GLU A 256 17.75 -10.22 22.95
CA GLU A 256 17.75 -10.65 24.35
C GLU A 256 16.42 -11.26 24.77
N GLN A 257 15.31 -10.61 24.45
CA GLN A 257 13.97 -11.07 24.81
C GLN A 257 13.60 -12.35 24.03
N ALA A 258 13.98 -12.43 22.74
CA ALA A 258 13.78 -13.64 21.94
C ALA A 258 14.45 -14.87 22.59
N ARG A 259 15.71 -14.72 23.01
CA ARG A 259 16.45 -15.79 23.71
C ARG A 259 15.84 -16.14 25.06
N LYS A 260 15.32 -15.15 25.83
CA LYS A 260 14.57 -15.41 27.08
C LYS A 260 13.27 -16.18 26.84
N LEU A 261 12.61 -15.96 25.72
CA LEU A 261 11.41 -16.70 25.30
C LEU A 261 11.74 -18.09 24.74
N GLY A 262 13.03 -18.43 24.58
CA GLY A 262 13.48 -19.71 24.01
C GLY A 262 13.36 -19.78 22.48
N ILE A 263 13.24 -18.64 21.80
CA ILE A 263 13.18 -18.57 20.34
C ILE A 263 14.59 -18.85 19.79
N SER A 264 14.67 -19.77 18.82
CA SER A 264 15.93 -20.15 18.20
C SER A 264 16.47 -19.02 17.29
N ASP A 265 17.78 -18.80 17.32
CA ASP A 265 18.44 -17.73 16.54
C ASP A 265 18.24 -17.88 15.01
N ASP A 266 17.91 -19.08 14.51
CA ASP A 266 17.58 -19.32 13.10
C ASP A 266 16.26 -18.67 12.66
N LYS A 267 15.42 -18.27 13.61
CA LYS A 267 14.19 -17.52 13.37
C LYS A 267 14.41 -16.01 13.21
N PHE A 268 15.55 -15.48 13.60
CA PHE A 268 15.80 -14.05 13.64
C PHE A 268 15.95 -13.46 12.25
N ILE A 269 15.14 -12.42 11.98
CA ILE A 269 15.25 -11.58 10.79
C ILE A 269 15.51 -10.15 11.24
N TYR A 270 16.59 -9.60 10.72
CA TYR A 270 17.06 -8.27 11.07
C TYR A 270 16.57 -7.23 10.05
N LEU A 271 16.22 -6.05 10.54
CA LEU A 271 15.90 -4.87 9.73
C LEU A 271 17.19 -4.08 9.51
N HIS A 272 17.72 -4.09 8.28
CA HIS A 272 19.00 -3.46 7.94
C HIS A 272 18.87 -1.98 7.60
N GLY A 273 17.75 -1.59 6.98
CA GLY A 273 17.45 -0.22 6.64
C GLY A 273 15.95 -0.01 6.63
N CYS A 274 15.52 1.21 6.95
CA CYS A 274 14.11 1.56 6.91
C CYS A 274 13.89 3.07 6.73
N SER A 275 12.74 3.43 6.18
CA SER A 275 12.37 4.82 5.98
C SER A 275 10.85 5.00 5.92
N ASP A 276 10.39 6.20 6.27
CA ASP A 276 8.98 6.61 6.24
C ASP A 276 8.89 8.03 5.70
N THR A 277 8.02 8.29 4.71
CA THR A 277 7.82 9.62 4.14
C THR A 277 6.34 9.90 3.87
N LYS A 278 6.01 11.19 3.77
CA LYS A 278 4.68 11.67 3.37
C LYS A 278 4.80 12.59 2.17
N GLU A 279 3.91 12.43 1.21
CA GLU A 279 3.79 13.26 0.04
C GLU A 279 2.89 14.47 0.33
N LYS A 280 2.97 15.48 -0.48
CA LYS A 280 2.07 16.62 -0.49
C LYS A 280 0.64 16.23 -0.84
N SER A 281 -0.33 17.13 -0.58
CA SER A 281 -1.71 16.99 -1.06
C SER A 281 -1.75 16.73 -2.57
N ILE A 282 -2.83 16.16 -3.08
CA ILE A 282 -2.92 15.78 -4.50
C ILE A 282 -2.62 16.98 -5.40
N LEU A 283 -3.27 18.12 -5.18
CA LEU A 283 -3.07 19.32 -5.99
C LEU A 283 -1.77 20.07 -5.68
N GLY A 284 -1.15 19.85 -4.53
CA GLY A 284 0.11 20.49 -4.12
C GLY A 284 1.38 19.89 -4.73
N ARG A 285 1.31 18.70 -5.34
CA ARG A 285 2.47 17.96 -5.89
C ARG A 285 3.13 18.68 -7.05
N GLN A 286 4.41 18.42 -7.25
CA GLN A 286 5.16 19.00 -8.37
C GLN A 286 4.69 18.43 -9.72
N ASN A 287 4.44 17.13 -9.80
CA ASN A 287 3.95 16.42 -10.97
C ASN A 287 3.18 15.15 -10.54
N TYR A 288 2.70 14.35 -11.52
CA TYR A 288 1.95 13.11 -11.30
C TYR A 288 2.65 11.85 -11.85
N TYR A 289 3.77 12.00 -12.56
CA TYR A 289 4.53 10.88 -13.13
C TYR A 289 5.66 10.38 -12.23
N SER A 290 5.97 11.09 -11.15
CA SER A 290 6.96 10.72 -10.13
C SER A 290 6.49 11.13 -8.73
N SER A 291 7.18 10.64 -7.70
CA SER A 291 6.93 11.02 -6.30
C SER A 291 8.24 11.37 -5.62
N GLU A 292 8.35 12.61 -5.15
CA GLU A 292 9.51 13.07 -4.41
C GLU A 292 9.63 12.39 -3.05
N ALA A 293 8.50 12.13 -2.40
CA ALA A 293 8.47 11.38 -1.14
C ALA A 293 8.97 9.93 -1.33
N MET A 294 8.62 9.28 -2.44
CA MET A 294 9.14 7.95 -2.77
C MET A 294 10.66 7.99 -3.04
N ARG A 295 11.16 9.03 -3.72
CA ARG A 295 12.59 9.23 -3.95
C ARG A 295 13.37 9.35 -2.63
N VAL A 296 12.90 10.21 -1.73
CA VAL A 296 13.53 10.38 -0.41
C VAL A 296 13.44 9.08 0.39
N MET A 297 12.31 8.38 0.36
CA MET A 297 12.16 7.06 0.98
C MET A 297 13.22 6.07 0.46
N ALA A 298 13.41 5.99 -0.86
CA ALA A 298 14.37 5.08 -1.48
C ALA A 298 15.82 5.43 -1.13
N GLU A 299 16.16 6.70 -1.06
CA GLU A 299 17.48 7.14 -0.61
C GLU A 299 17.73 6.79 0.85
N GLN A 300 16.75 7.05 1.72
CA GLN A 300 16.89 6.86 3.17
C GLN A 300 16.89 5.39 3.57
N VAL A 301 16.17 4.50 2.89
CA VAL A 301 16.18 3.08 3.21
C VAL A 301 17.57 2.45 3.03
N PHE A 302 18.37 2.96 2.10
CA PHE A 302 19.76 2.53 1.92
C PHE A 302 20.78 3.32 2.76
N ALA A 303 20.50 4.59 3.06
CA ALA A 303 21.40 5.43 3.87
C ALA A 303 21.48 4.99 5.33
N ASN A 304 20.43 4.37 5.86
CA ASN A 304 20.33 3.92 7.25
C ASN A 304 21.02 2.58 7.53
N ASN A 305 21.86 2.09 6.63
CA ASN A 305 22.69 0.91 6.83
C ASN A 305 23.88 1.25 7.72
N SER A 306 23.71 1.14 9.01
CA SER A 306 24.68 1.64 9.98
C SER A 306 25.97 0.82 10.09
N ALA A 307 26.12 -0.35 9.46
CA ALA A 307 27.30 -1.14 9.81
C ALA A 307 27.93 -2.02 8.75
N SER A 308 27.25 -2.45 7.71
CA SER A 308 27.79 -3.49 6.81
C SER A 308 28.26 -3.00 5.43
N GLY A 309 28.60 -1.75 5.28
CA GLY A 309 28.86 -1.14 3.97
C GLY A 309 27.58 -0.60 3.33
N SER A 310 27.68 0.17 2.26
CA SER A 310 26.54 0.76 1.57
C SER A 310 25.78 -0.33 0.79
N LEU A 311 24.67 -0.85 1.33
CA LEU A 311 23.72 -1.62 0.52
C LEU A 311 23.08 -0.72 -0.55
N GLY A 312 22.78 -1.31 -1.70
CA GLY A 312 22.04 -0.68 -2.78
C GLY A 312 21.00 -1.61 -3.37
N ILE A 313 20.27 -1.15 -4.37
CA ILE A 313 19.24 -1.97 -5.03
C ILE A 313 19.82 -3.24 -5.66
N ASP A 314 21.06 -3.21 -6.09
CA ASP A 314 21.74 -4.37 -6.71
C ASP A 314 22.05 -5.49 -5.71
N ASP A 315 22.09 -5.17 -4.41
CA ASP A 315 22.27 -6.14 -3.32
C ASP A 315 20.95 -6.83 -2.91
N MET A 316 19.81 -6.40 -3.44
CA MET A 316 18.50 -6.96 -3.11
C MET A 316 18.18 -8.15 -4.01
N GLN A 317 18.25 -9.37 -3.47
CA GLN A 317 17.86 -10.58 -4.17
C GLN A 317 16.35 -10.74 -4.28
N HIS A 318 15.61 -10.27 -3.26
CA HIS A 318 14.15 -10.35 -3.18
C HIS A 318 13.54 -8.97 -3.04
N ILE A 319 12.48 -8.72 -3.81
CA ILE A 319 11.82 -7.41 -3.86
C ILE A 319 10.30 -7.65 -3.79
N ASP A 320 9.61 -6.86 -2.97
CA ASP A 320 8.15 -6.71 -3.01
C ASP A 320 7.80 -5.22 -3.06
N PHE A 321 7.56 -4.71 -4.26
CA PHE A 321 7.05 -3.36 -4.44
C PHE A 321 5.54 -3.34 -4.21
N TYR A 322 5.06 -2.33 -3.50
CA TYR A 322 3.63 -2.13 -3.29
C TYR A 322 2.90 -1.99 -4.63
N SER A 323 1.93 -2.83 -4.88
CA SER A 323 1.41 -3.11 -6.21
C SER A 323 -0.11 -2.95 -6.33
N CYS A 324 -0.68 -1.92 -5.69
CA CYS A 324 -2.11 -1.66 -5.81
C CYS A 324 -2.55 -1.39 -7.26
N PHE A 325 -1.67 -0.78 -8.07
CA PHE A 325 -1.82 -0.46 -9.49
C PHE A 325 -0.47 -0.52 -10.20
N PRO A 326 -0.44 -0.66 -11.54
CA PRO A 326 0.81 -0.67 -12.30
C PRO A 326 1.69 0.57 -12.07
N SER A 327 1.12 1.78 -12.01
CA SER A 327 1.88 3.01 -11.74
C SER A 327 2.66 2.96 -10.42
N ALA A 328 2.12 2.31 -9.39
CA ALA A 328 2.81 2.19 -8.11
C ALA A 328 4.09 1.35 -8.23
N VAL A 329 4.03 0.24 -8.96
CA VAL A 329 5.18 -0.63 -9.22
C VAL A 329 6.19 0.06 -10.13
N ALA A 330 5.72 0.66 -11.21
CA ALA A 330 6.58 1.29 -12.20
C ALA A 330 7.33 2.50 -11.62
N MET A 331 6.65 3.36 -10.83
CA MET A 331 7.30 4.46 -10.13
C MET A 331 8.34 3.97 -9.11
N ALA A 332 8.03 2.92 -8.34
CA ALA A 332 8.99 2.33 -7.41
C ALA A 332 10.22 1.80 -8.15
N ARG A 333 10.02 0.98 -9.20
CA ARG A 333 11.10 0.47 -10.05
C ARG A 333 12.01 1.60 -10.56
N ASP A 334 11.42 2.64 -11.13
CA ASP A 334 12.17 3.77 -11.70
C ASP A 334 12.88 4.58 -10.60
N THR A 335 12.23 4.79 -9.45
CA THR A 335 12.80 5.50 -8.30
C THR A 335 14.03 4.77 -7.74
N PHE A 336 13.99 3.43 -7.68
CA PHE A 336 15.14 2.63 -7.29
C PHE A 336 16.18 2.43 -8.41
N GLY A 337 15.98 3.03 -9.59
CA GLY A 337 16.92 2.97 -10.71
C GLY A 337 17.00 1.61 -11.41
N MET A 338 15.97 0.77 -11.27
CA MET A 338 15.94 -0.54 -11.90
C MET A 338 15.51 -0.46 -13.36
N SER A 339 16.17 -1.23 -14.23
CA SER A 339 15.74 -1.37 -15.63
C SER A 339 14.36 -2.02 -15.76
N VAL A 340 13.65 -1.69 -16.85
CA VAL A 340 12.42 -2.40 -17.25
C VAL A 340 12.68 -3.89 -17.46
N ASP A 341 13.86 -4.23 -17.99
CA ASP A 341 14.29 -5.59 -18.28
C ASP A 341 15.01 -6.29 -17.10
N ASP A 342 14.95 -5.70 -15.89
CA ASP A 342 15.54 -6.35 -14.72
C ASP A 342 14.94 -7.75 -14.52
N PRO A 343 15.78 -8.80 -14.43
CA PRO A 343 15.28 -10.18 -14.35
C PRO A 343 14.64 -10.53 -13.03
N ARG A 344 14.87 -9.74 -11.96
CA ARG A 344 14.30 -10.00 -10.63
C ARG A 344 12.78 -9.82 -10.65
N GLN A 345 12.07 -10.64 -9.91
CA GLN A 345 10.65 -10.42 -9.66
C GLN A 345 10.47 -9.19 -8.77
N LEU A 346 9.49 -8.34 -9.12
CA LEU A 346 9.16 -7.13 -8.38
C LEU A 346 8.11 -7.39 -7.26
N THR A 347 7.77 -8.64 -7.05
CA THR A 347 6.89 -9.11 -5.99
C THR A 347 7.29 -10.52 -5.54
N ILE A 348 7.07 -10.82 -4.26
CA ILE A 348 7.21 -12.18 -3.71
C ILE A 348 5.85 -12.78 -3.33
N THR A 349 4.80 -11.95 -3.27
CA THR A 349 3.44 -12.38 -2.94
C THR A 349 2.60 -12.68 -4.18
N GLY A 350 2.84 -11.97 -5.28
CA GLY A 350 2.02 -11.90 -6.48
C GLY A 350 1.22 -10.58 -6.59
N GLY A 351 1.36 -9.67 -5.62
CA GLY A 351 0.79 -8.32 -5.65
C GLY A 351 -0.70 -8.24 -5.32
N LEU A 352 -1.16 -7.05 -4.97
CA LEU A 352 -2.54 -6.81 -4.52
C LEU A 352 -3.64 -7.25 -5.51
N PRO A 353 -3.45 -7.23 -6.84
CA PRO A 353 -4.47 -7.71 -7.77
C PRO A 353 -4.64 -9.24 -7.76
N PHE A 354 -3.60 -10.00 -7.44
CA PHE A 354 -3.60 -11.47 -7.57
C PHE A 354 -3.40 -12.18 -6.24
N HIS A 355 -2.46 -11.73 -5.40
CA HIS A 355 -2.37 -12.18 -4.02
C HIS A 355 -3.66 -11.87 -3.26
N GLY A 356 -4.20 -10.69 -3.47
CA GLY A 356 -5.32 -10.10 -2.75
C GLY A 356 -4.89 -8.83 -2.01
N GLY A 357 -5.75 -7.83 -2.05
CA GLY A 357 -5.55 -6.55 -1.37
C GLY A 357 -6.28 -6.55 -0.04
N ALA A 358 -5.62 -6.95 1.03
CA ALA A 358 -6.19 -7.00 2.38
C ALA A 358 -6.29 -5.60 3.02
N GLY A 359 -6.92 -4.66 2.33
CA GLY A 359 -7.11 -3.29 2.82
C GLY A 359 -5.80 -2.62 3.20
N ASN A 360 -5.73 -2.10 4.41
CA ASN A 360 -4.52 -1.49 4.96
C ASN A 360 -3.44 -2.53 5.35
N ASN A 361 -3.80 -3.83 5.39
CA ASN A 361 -2.94 -4.87 5.95
C ASN A 361 -2.06 -5.61 4.93
N TYR A 362 -2.22 -5.42 3.63
CA TYR A 362 -1.50 -6.20 2.61
C TYR A 362 0.02 -6.26 2.83
N VAL A 363 0.65 -5.16 3.23
CA VAL A 363 2.11 -5.13 3.46
C VAL A 363 2.54 -6.05 4.61
N MET A 364 1.66 -6.37 5.55
CA MET A 364 1.98 -7.37 6.58
C MET A 364 2.12 -8.77 5.98
N ASN A 365 1.32 -9.10 4.95
CA ASN A 365 1.50 -10.32 4.15
C ASN A 365 2.81 -10.28 3.36
N SER A 366 3.18 -9.13 2.78
CA SER A 366 4.46 -8.94 2.10
C SER A 366 5.65 -9.17 3.04
N ILE A 367 5.61 -8.58 4.24
CA ILE A 367 6.68 -8.75 5.24
C ILE A 367 6.75 -10.22 5.70
N ALA A 368 5.60 -10.87 5.96
CA ALA A 368 5.57 -12.27 6.34
C ALA A 368 6.18 -13.16 5.24
N ALA A 369 5.79 -12.97 3.99
CA ALA A 369 6.37 -13.69 2.86
C ALA A 369 7.87 -13.39 2.68
N MET A 370 8.31 -12.14 2.92
CA MET A 370 9.72 -11.78 2.87
C MET A 370 10.53 -12.48 3.98
N VAL A 371 10.00 -12.54 5.18
CA VAL A 371 10.62 -13.26 6.31
C VAL A 371 10.81 -14.74 5.97
N GLU A 372 9.78 -15.39 5.42
CA GLU A 372 9.86 -16.78 4.95
C GLU A 372 10.93 -16.90 3.85
N LYS A 373 10.93 -15.99 2.89
CA LYS A 373 11.83 -16.02 1.73
C LYS A 373 13.30 -15.86 2.08
N VAL A 374 13.65 -14.90 2.93
CA VAL A 374 15.06 -14.73 3.37
C VAL A 374 15.51 -15.81 4.36
N ARG A 375 14.58 -16.50 5.05
CA ARG A 375 14.91 -17.71 5.83
C ARG A 375 15.21 -18.91 4.95
N GLU A 376 14.50 -19.06 3.81
CA GLU A 376 14.79 -20.08 2.80
C GLU A 376 16.11 -19.82 2.09
N ASP A 377 16.43 -18.55 1.80
CA ASP A 377 17.62 -18.07 1.09
C ASP A 377 18.52 -17.28 2.06
N ARG A 378 19.10 -18.01 3.03
CA ARG A 378 19.86 -17.39 4.13
C ARG A 378 21.05 -16.59 3.63
N GLY A 379 21.19 -15.38 4.16
CA GLY A 379 22.21 -14.42 3.77
C GLY A 379 21.78 -13.47 2.66
N SER A 380 20.63 -13.72 2.00
CA SER A 380 20.04 -12.78 1.03
C SER A 380 19.46 -11.56 1.72
N TYR A 381 19.30 -10.48 0.94
CA TYR A 381 18.59 -9.26 1.33
C TYR A 381 17.29 -9.12 0.58
N GLY A 382 16.24 -8.71 1.29
CA GLY A 382 14.92 -8.49 0.75
C GLY A 382 14.40 -7.08 1.03
N LEU A 383 13.89 -6.40 -0.01
CA LEU A 383 13.31 -5.06 0.07
C LEU A 383 11.78 -5.16 0.00
N VAL A 384 11.09 -4.59 0.99
CA VAL A 384 9.64 -4.38 0.97
C VAL A 384 9.37 -2.89 0.91
N THR A 385 8.51 -2.46 -0.02
CA THR A 385 7.97 -1.09 -0.05
C THR A 385 6.49 -1.09 0.29
N ALA A 386 6.03 0.03 0.81
CA ALA A 386 4.66 0.22 1.25
C ALA A 386 4.14 1.59 0.84
N ASN A 387 2.85 1.66 0.50
CA ASN A 387 2.20 2.88 0.05
C ASN A 387 0.80 2.99 0.65
N GLY A 388 0.42 4.16 1.10
CA GLY A 388 -0.89 4.48 1.65
C GLY A 388 -1.55 5.68 0.98
N GLY A 389 -2.88 5.61 0.82
CA GLY A 389 -3.66 6.66 0.19
C GLY A 389 -3.41 6.76 -1.32
N TYR A 390 -3.20 7.97 -1.80
CA TYR A 390 -3.00 8.33 -3.21
C TYR A 390 -1.52 8.66 -3.47
N PHE A 391 -0.60 7.70 -3.27
CA PHE A 391 0.84 7.96 -3.10
C PHE A 391 1.13 8.95 -1.95
N SER A 392 0.28 8.97 -0.92
CA SER A 392 0.35 10.01 0.11
C SER A 392 1.31 9.66 1.24
N LYS A 393 1.53 8.39 1.50
CA LYS A 393 2.39 7.88 2.58
C LYS A 393 3.22 6.71 2.06
N HIS A 394 4.51 6.73 2.31
CA HIS A 394 5.42 5.66 1.91
C HIS A 394 6.18 5.13 3.11
N ALA A 395 6.55 3.86 3.06
CA ALA A 395 7.50 3.24 3.96
C ALA A 395 8.28 2.15 3.24
N ALA A 396 9.50 1.88 3.69
CA ALA A 396 10.31 0.78 3.17
C ALA A 396 11.13 0.13 4.27
N GLY A 397 11.50 -1.15 4.05
CA GLY A 397 12.37 -1.91 4.96
C GLY A 397 13.20 -2.95 4.21
N ILE A 398 14.44 -3.14 4.68
CA ILE A 398 15.38 -4.15 4.16
C ILE A 398 15.55 -5.24 5.21
N TYR A 399 15.28 -6.47 4.82
CA TYR A 399 15.26 -7.65 5.69
C TYR A 399 16.32 -8.66 5.31
N SER A 400 16.99 -9.26 6.30
CA SER A 400 17.95 -10.36 6.10
C SER A 400 18.07 -11.24 7.33
N THR A 401 18.57 -12.46 7.14
CA THR A 401 19.05 -13.32 8.23
C THR A 401 20.45 -12.92 8.72
N ASN A 402 21.17 -12.08 7.98
CA ASN A 402 22.46 -11.56 8.42
C ASN A 402 22.23 -10.58 9.59
N PRO A 403 22.99 -10.71 10.70
CA PRO A 403 22.92 -9.74 11.78
C PRO A 403 23.34 -8.33 11.32
N VAL A 404 22.70 -7.31 11.88
CA VAL A 404 23.18 -5.93 11.76
C VAL A 404 24.41 -5.76 12.66
N GLU A 405 25.49 -5.19 12.13
CA GLU A 405 26.69 -4.93 12.91
C GLU A 405 26.51 -3.66 13.78
N GLY A 406 26.95 -3.72 15.02
CA GLY A 406 26.87 -2.59 15.96
C GLY A 406 25.47 -2.37 16.55
N ASP A 407 25.20 -1.14 16.97
CA ASP A 407 23.92 -0.75 17.54
C ASP A 407 22.93 -0.39 16.41
N TRP A 408 21.73 -0.90 16.50
CA TRP A 408 20.68 -0.54 15.53
C TRP A 408 20.22 0.90 15.75
N SER A 409 20.12 1.64 14.67
CA SER A 409 19.56 3.00 14.66
C SER A 409 19.01 3.35 13.29
N ARG A 410 18.17 4.38 13.21
CA ARG A 410 17.75 4.99 11.95
C ARG A 410 17.86 6.52 12.01
N THR A 411 17.96 7.17 10.86
CA THR A 411 17.83 8.62 10.77
C THR A 411 16.43 9.03 11.21
N ASP A 412 16.32 10.08 12.02
CA ASP A 412 15.02 10.63 12.42
C ASP A 412 14.19 11.01 11.18
N PRO A 413 13.02 10.38 11.00
CA PRO A 413 12.14 10.64 9.86
C PRO A 413 11.76 12.13 9.71
N ALA A 414 11.65 12.87 10.80
CA ALA A 414 11.34 14.30 10.76
C ALA A 414 12.41 15.11 10.02
N SER A 415 13.68 14.69 10.07
CA SER A 415 14.79 15.40 9.44
C SER A 415 14.72 15.40 7.92
N TYR A 416 14.41 14.26 7.30
CA TYR A 416 14.28 14.15 5.84
C TYR A 416 12.87 14.47 5.34
N GLN A 417 11.84 14.30 6.17
CA GLN A 417 10.50 14.80 5.87
C GLN A 417 10.48 16.32 5.72
N LYS A 418 11.22 17.03 6.57
CA LYS A 418 11.35 18.49 6.46
C LYS A 418 11.81 18.94 5.07
N VAL A 419 12.68 18.19 4.40
CA VAL A 419 13.14 18.51 3.05
C VAL A 419 11.97 18.50 2.06
N LEU A 420 11.03 17.58 2.23
CA LEU A 420 9.81 17.48 1.42
C LEU A 420 8.82 18.61 1.76
N ASP A 421 8.67 18.91 3.05
CA ASP A 421 7.73 19.93 3.51
C ASP A 421 8.18 21.35 3.10
N ASP A 422 9.50 21.61 3.04
CA ASP A 422 10.08 22.90 2.63
C ASP A 422 9.90 23.19 1.11
N VAL A 423 9.60 22.19 0.27
CA VAL A 423 9.26 22.40 -1.15
C VAL A 423 7.91 23.12 -1.22
N PRO A 424 7.79 24.27 -1.93
CA PRO A 424 6.50 24.95 -2.06
C PRO A 424 5.45 24.06 -2.75
N ASP A 425 4.21 24.16 -2.32
CA ASP A 425 3.10 23.55 -3.03
C ASP A 425 2.90 24.19 -4.39
N THR A 426 2.46 23.40 -5.36
CA THR A 426 1.95 23.93 -6.62
C THR A 426 0.74 24.80 -6.34
N PRO A 427 0.67 26.06 -6.86
CA PRO A 427 -0.52 26.90 -6.71
C PRO A 427 -1.76 26.17 -7.20
N SER A 428 -2.88 26.27 -6.46
CA SER A 428 -4.13 25.59 -6.83
C SER A 428 -5.36 26.44 -6.49
N THR A 429 -6.47 26.17 -7.19
CA THR A 429 -7.73 26.84 -6.98
C THR A 429 -8.90 25.85 -7.00
N GLU A 430 -9.88 26.04 -6.12
CA GLU A 430 -11.14 25.31 -6.13
C GLU A 430 -12.20 25.95 -7.04
N SER A 431 -11.90 27.10 -7.62
CA SER A 431 -12.85 27.89 -8.44
C SER A 431 -12.20 28.33 -9.75
N PRO A 432 -11.84 27.38 -10.64
CA PRO A 432 -11.20 27.72 -11.90
C PRO A 432 -12.14 28.52 -12.80
N ASN A 433 -11.56 29.47 -13.56
CA ASN A 433 -12.31 30.24 -14.54
C ASN A 433 -11.38 30.76 -15.64
N GLY A 434 -11.52 30.26 -16.85
CA GLY A 434 -10.76 30.71 -18.00
C GLY A 434 -10.16 29.61 -18.87
N GLU A 435 -9.26 30.00 -19.74
CA GLU A 435 -8.50 29.07 -20.58
C GLU A 435 -7.60 28.22 -19.71
N ALA A 436 -7.54 26.94 -20.04
CA ALA A 436 -6.81 25.97 -19.24
C ALA A 436 -6.27 24.84 -20.11
N THR A 437 -5.25 24.13 -19.59
CA THR A 437 -4.58 23.03 -20.26
C THR A 437 -4.60 21.79 -19.38
N ILE A 438 -4.88 20.62 -19.94
CA ILE A 438 -4.90 19.33 -19.22
C ILE A 438 -3.48 18.94 -18.81
N GLU A 439 -3.25 18.73 -17.50
CA GLU A 439 -2.01 18.23 -16.94
C GLU A 439 -2.02 16.70 -16.78
N THR A 440 -3.16 16.13 -16.37
CA THR A 440 -3.44 14.70 -16.42
C THR A 440 -4.93 14.44 -16.37
N TYR A 441 -5.35 13.20 -16.68
CA TYR A 441 -6.75 12.85 -16.82
C TYR A 441 -7.02 11.36 -16.65
N THR A 442 -8.28 11.01 -16.49
CA THR A 442 -8.79 9.64 -16.58
C THR A 442 -10.25 9.63 -17.02
N VAL A 443 -10.74 8.48 -17.45
CA VAL A 443 -12.16 8.20 -17.70
C VAL A 443 -12.61 7.09 -16.77
N LEU A 444 -13.61 7.36 -15.94
CA LEU A 444 -14.21 6.39 -15.04
C LEU A 444 -15.26 5.56 -15.78
N TYR A 445 -15.27 4.25 -15.54
CA TYR A 445 -16.13 3.29 -16.22
C TYR A 445 -17.17 2.68 -15.30
N GLY A 446 -18.36 2.47 -15.83
CA GLY A 446 -19.44 1.74 -15.18
C GLY A 446 -19.20 0.23 -15.13
N ARG A 447 -20.12 -0.47 -14.46
CA ARG A 447 -20.10 -1.95 -14.41
C ARG A 447 -20.46 -2.60 -15.73
N ASP A 448 -21.12 -1.89 -16.61
CA ASP A 448 -21.48 -2.24 -17.99
C ASP A 448 -20.32 -2.06 -18.98
N ASN A 449 -19.15 -1.65 -18.48
CA ASN A 449 -17.95 -1.33 -19.28
C ASN A 449 -18.16 -0.14 -20.23
N GLN A 450 -19.06 0.78 -19.89
CA GLN A 450 -19.23 2.02 -20.62
C GLN A 450 -18.50 3.16 -19.90
N PRO A 451 -17.90 4.11 -20.64
CA PRO A 451 -17.36 5.34 -20.07
C PRO A 451 -18.49 6.15 -19.44
N GLN A 452 -18.31 6.61 -18.22
CA GLN A 452 -19.33 7.37 -17.47
C GLN A 452 -18.93 8.81 -17.21
N GLN A 453 -17.62 9.06 -16.95
CA GLN A 453 -17.18 10.35 -16.46
C GLN A 453 -15.72 10.60 -16.78
N GLY A 454 -15.42 11.72 -17.41
CA GLY A 454 -14.07 12.22 -17.56
C GLY A 454 -13.68 13.09 -16.36
N VAL A 455 -12.47 12.91 -15.86
CA VAL A 455 -11.89 13.72 -14.79
C VAL A 455 -10.54 14.24 -15.26
N VAL A 456 -10.33 15.55 -15.10
CA VAL A 456 -9.04 16.19 -15.44
C VAL A 456 -8.47 16.91 -14.23
N ILE A 457 -7.15 16.85 -14.09
CA ILE A 457 -6.38 17.84 -13.37
C ILE A 457 -5.75 18.73 -14.44
N GLY A 458 -5.94 20.03 -14.34
CA GLY A 458 -5.45 21.00 -15.31
C GLY A 458 -4.79 22.20 -14.67
N ARG A 459 -4.22 23.06 -15.52
CA ARG A 459 -3.64 24.34 -15.16
C ARG A 459 -4.42 25.46 -15.84
N LEU A 460 -4.69 26.54 -15.11
CA LEU A 460 -5.19 27.79 -15.74
C LEU A 460 -4.07 28.43 -16.55
N GLY A 461 -4.18 28.40 -17.89
CA GLY A 461 -3.14 28.79 -18.82
C GLY A 461 -2.27 27.61 -19.28
N GLU A 462 -0.96 27.80 -19.38
CA GLU A 462 -0.01 26.84 -19.93
C GLU A 462 0.62 25.94 -18.87
N LEU A 463 0.96 24.69 -19.19
CA LEU A 463 1.56 23.71 -18.27
C LEU A 463 2.91 24.15 -17.72
N GLY A 464 3.69 24.90 -18.47
CA GLY A 464 5.04 25.34 -18.09
C GLY A 464 5.09 26.57 -17.18
N ASP A 465 3.97 27.25 -16.94
CA ASP A 465 3.93 28.43 -16.08
C ASP A 465 3.85 28.01 -14.59
N PRO A 466 4.89 28.31 -13.77
CA PRO A 466 4.91 27.97 -12.36
C PRO A 466 3.85 28.70 -11.53
N LYS A 467 3.24 29.77 -12.08
CA LYS A 467 2.16 30.54 -11.43
C LYS A 467 0.76 30.06 -11.83
N ALA A 468 0.66 29.24 -12.87
CA ALA A 468 -0.61 28.70 -13.30
C ALA A 468 -1.22 27.85 -12.18
N GLU A 469 -2.42 28.23 -11.75
CA GLU A 469 -3.14 27.54 -10.69
C GLU A 469 -3.66 26.20 -11.19
N ARG A 470 -3.42 25.15 -10.42
CA ARG A 470 -3.91 23.80 -10.66
C ARG A 470 -5.33 23.67 -10.16
N PHE A 471 -6.14 22.91 -10.85
CA PHE A 471 -7.52 22.61 -10.46
C PHE A 471 -7.88 21.17 -10.82
N VAL A 472 -8.97 20.66 -10.23
CA VAL A 472 -9.65 19.44 -10.65
C VAL A 472 -11.03 19.81 -11.21
N ALA A 473 -11.42 19.16 -12.30
CA ALA A 473 -12.72 19.37 -12.95
C ALA A 473 -13.24 18.09 -13.62
N MET A 474 -14.57 18.07 -13.82
CA MET A 474 -15.25 17.04 -14.57
C MET A 474 -15.33 17.48 -16.04
N VAL A 475 -15.06 16.55 -16.95
CA VAL A 475 -15.28 16.77 -18.38
C VAL A 475 -16.74 16.53 -18.68
N ASP A 476 -17.35 17.32 -19.56
CA ASP A 476 -18.72 17.10 -20.01
C ASP A 476 -18.84 15.68 -20.60
N ASP A 477 -19.90 14.98 -20.21
CA ASP A 477 -20.11 13.55 -20.42
C ASP A 477 -20.69 13.20 -21.82
N GLU A 478 -20.41 14.02 -22.84
CA GLU A 478 -20.66 13.62 -24.22
C GLU A 478 -19.83 12.39 -24.58
N SER A 479 -20.49 11.33 -25.02
CA SER A 479 -19.85 10.01 -25.25
C SER A 479 -18.63 10.10 -26.18
N ASP A 480 -18.70 10.92 -27.22
CA ASP A 480 -17.62 11.09 -28.19
C ASP A 480 -16.36 11.72 -27.57
N VAL A 481 -16.51 12.62 -26.59
CA VAL A 481 -15.39 13.24 -25.87
C VAL A 481 -14.74 12.19 -24.96
N LEU A 482 -15.53 11.41 -24.24
CA LEU A 482 -15.00 10.36 -23.35
C LEU A 482 -14.28 9.25 -24.13
N GLU A 483 -14.80 8.86 -25.30
CA GLU A 483 -14.13 7.91 -26.20
C GLU A 483 -12.80 8.48 -26.71
N LYS A 484 -12.78 9.74 -27.18
CA LYS A 484 -11.54 10.43 -27.59
C LYS A 484 -10.50 10.42 -26.49
N MET A 485 -10.89 10.69 -25.23
CA MET A 485 -9.98 10.67 -24.07
C MET A 485 -9.34 9.31 -23.82
N THR A 486 -9.86 8.21 -24.38
CA THR A 486 -9.28 6.86 -24.24
C THR A 486 -8.49 6.41 -25.47
N GLN A 487 -8.57 7.15 -26.58
CA GLN A 487 -7.89 6.81 -27.83
C GLN A 487 -6.70 7.72 -28.10
N GLU A 488 -6.70 8.95 -27.57
CA GLU A 488 -5.68 9.96 -27.81
C GLU A 488 -5.01 10.40 -26.50
N ASP A 489 -3.83 10.96 -26.61
CA ASP A 489 -3.18 11.64 -25.50
C ASP A 489 -3.79 13.03 -25.31
N MET A 490 -4.48 13.21 -24.18
CA MET A 490 -5.13 14.48 -23.88
C MET A 490 -4.25 15.47 -23.08
N ILE A 491 -3.07 15.04 -22.63
CA ILE A 491 -2.15 15.94 -21.90
C ILE A 491 -1.67 17.04 -22.84
N GLY A 492 -1.72 18.29 -22.39
CA GLY A 492 -1.43 19.44 -23.20
C GLY A 492 -2.60 19.97 -24.06
N SER A 493 -3.74 19.25 -24.11
CA SER A 493 -4.94 19.75 -24.79
C SER A 493 -5.55 20.93 -24.05
N SER A 494 -5.98 21.94 -24.82
CA SER A 494 -6.57 23.17 -24.30
C SER A 494 -8.07 23.07 -24.16
N GLY A 495 -8.65 23.82 -23.23
CA GLY A 495 -10.07 23.90 -22.99
C GLY A 495 -10.46 25.12 -22.16
N LEU A 496 -11.71 25.14 -21.73
CA LEU A 496 -12.26 26.15 -20.82
C LEU A 496 -12.62 25.51 -19.50
N ALA A 497 -11.98 25.96 -18.42
CA ALA A 497 -12.36 25.61 -17.07
C ALA A 497 -13.32 26.62 -16.49
N SER A 498 -14.31 26.15 -15.77
CA SER A 498 -15.28 26.99 -15.08
C SER A 498 -15.78 26.35 -13.80
N ARG A 499 -16.11 27.18 -12.82
CA ARG A 499 -16.84 26.71 -11.65
C ARG A 499 -18.30 26.47 -12.01
N GLY A 500 -18.79 25.26 -11.76
CA GLY A 500 -20.22 24.95 -11.81
C GLY A 500 -20.88 25.09 -10.43
N ASP A 501 -22.19 24.81 -10.36
CA ASP A 501 -22.95 24.91 -9.10
C ASP A 501 -22.42 23.99 -7.98
N LYS A 502 -21.98 22.79 -8.33
CA LYS A 502 -21.44 21.77 -7.41
C LYS A 502 -20.04 21.31 -7.77
N LEU A 503 -19.77 21.16 -9.05
CA LEU A 503 -18.52 20.61 -9.58
C LEU A 503 -17.93 21.59 -10.60
N ASN A 504 -16.61 21.68 -10.62
CA ASN A 504 -15.91 22.36 -11.70
C ASN A 504 -16.11 21.60 -13.01
N LYS A 505 -16.18 22.32 -14.10
CA LYS A 505 -16.34 21.78 -15.44
C LYS A 505 -15.15 22.14 -16.31
N PHE A 506 -14.80 21.23 -17.20
CA PHE A 506 -13.81 21.43 -18.24
C PHE A 506 -14.43 21.08 -19.60
N ILE A 507 -14.42 22.02 -20.52
CA ILE A 507 -14.91 21.86 -21.89
C ILE A 507 -13.69 21.84 -22.81
N LEU A 508 -13.47 20.69 -23.45
CA LEU A 508 -12.38 20.49 -24.42
C LEU A 508 -12.63 21.35 -25.67
N LYS A 509 -11.57 21.97 -26.21
CA LYS A 509 -11.63 22.74 -27.48
C LYS A 509 -11.36 21.86 -28.69
#